data_3ee010d7f06ac483c1ab585654d49587
#
_entry.id   3ee010d7f06ac483c1ab585654d49587
#
_cell.length_a   1.000
_cell.length_b   1.000
_cell.length_c   1.000
_cell.angle_alpha   90.00
_cell.angle_beta   90.00
_cell.angle_gamma   90.00
#
_symmetry.space_group_name_H-M   'P 1'
#
loop_
_entity.id
_entity.type
_entity.pdbx_description
1 polymer ?
#
loop_
_entity_poly.entity_id
_entity_poly.type
_entity_poly.pdbx_seq_one_letter_code
_entity_poly.pdbx_strand_id
1 'polypeptide(L)'
;MPALRLRAGVTEWAVRDFYAGEVVGPVDDVILRRGGNLNQAQAGDWAYNLAVVVDDGEQGIDQVVRGDDLTFSAPAQAYLAHLLGYEQPEYVHVPLVVNGEGRRLAKRDGAVTLREMTRERPVEAVVGEIAASIGCPGVDSVGELLTQFDPGALPREPWVWRG
;
A
#
# COMPACT_ATOMS: atom_id res chain seq x y z
N MET A 1 25.25 -3.33 -16.18
CA MET A 1 25.13 -4.33 -15.11
C MET A 1 23.81 -5.07 -15.27
N PRO A 2 23.80 -6.43 -15.27
CA PRO A 2 22.56 -7.19 -15.38
C PRO A 2 21.73 -7.08 -14.08
N ALA A 3 20.40 -7.21 -14.20
CA ALA A 3 19.53 -7.34 -13.06
C ALA A 3 19.75 -8.71 -12.39
N LEU A 4 19.69 -8.74 -11.06
CA LEU A 4 19.61 -9.98 -10.31
C LEU A 4 18.14 -10.33 -10.10
N ARG A 5 17.74 -11.54 -10.50
CA ARG A 5 16.39 -12.04 -10.33
C ARG A 5 16.38 -13.29 -9.44
N LEU A 6 15.36 -13.42 -8.63
CA LEU A 6 15.02 -14.68 -8.02
C LEU A 6 14.49 -15.62 -9.10
N ARG A 7 14.98 -16.84 -9.15
CA ARG A 7 14.32 -17.91 -9.89
C ARG A 7 13.26 -18.54 -8.99
N ALA A 8 12.00 -18.26 -9.27
CA ALA A 8 10.90 -18.79 -8.48
C ALA A 8 10.82 -20.31 -8.60
N GLY A 9 10.62 -20.98 -7.46
CA GLY A 9 10.39 -22.44 -7.40
C GLY A 9 8.91 -22.82 -7.44
N VAL A 10 8.02 -21.82 -7.52
CA VAL A 10 6.57 -21.96 -7.56
C VAL A 10 6.00 -21.03 -8.64
N THR A 11 4.78 -21.30 -9.09
CA THR A 11 4.09 -20.44 -10.08
C THR A 11 3.04 -19.54 -9.46
N GLU A 12 2.61 -19.86 -8.24
CA GLU A 12 1.61 -19.10 -7.49
C GLU A 12 1.85 -19.21 -5.98
N TRP A 13 1.31 -18.25 -5.23
CA TRP A 13 1.38 -18.23 -3.78
C TRP A 13 0.08 -17.66 -3.19
N ALA A 14 -0.35 -18.20 -2.04
CA ALA A 14 -1.51 -17.72 -1.32
C ALA A 14 -1.10 -16.70 -0.24
N VAL A 15 -1.89 -15.65 -0.08
CA VAL A 15 -1.78 -14.67 0.99
C VAL A 15 -3.12 -14.49 1.67
N ARG A 16 -3.09 -14.09 2.93
CA ARG A 16 -4.28 -13.68 3.67
C ARG A 16 -4.45 -12.17 3.57
N ASP A 17 -5.61 -11.76 3.06
CA ASP A 17 -6.04 -10.37 3.03
C ASP A 17 -7.24 -10.17 3.94
N PHE A 18 -7.23 -9.12 4.75
CA PHE A 18 -8.30 -8.83 5.73
C PHE A 18 -9.66 -8.70 5.06
N TYR A 19 -9.71 -8.08 3.88
CA TYR A 19 -10.95 -7.80 3.19
C TYR A 19 -11.31 -8.82 2.11
N ALA A 20 -10.34 -9.33 1.38
CA ALA A 20 -10.56 -10.27 0.29
C ALA A 20 -10.50 -11.75 0.73
N GLY A 21 -10.07 -12.02 1.97
CA GLY A 21 -9.86 -13.38 2.45
C GLY A 21 -8.56 -13.98 1.90
N GLU A 22 -8.63 -15.22 1.40
CA GLU A 22 -7.48 -15.83 0.74
C GLU A 22 -7.36 -15.32 -0.71
N VAL A 23 -6.21 -14.75 -1.02
CA VAL A 23 -5.85 -14.29 -2.35
C VAL A 23 -4.71 -15.14 -2.89
N VAL A 24 -4.95 -15.86 -3.97
CA VAL A 24 -3.93 -16.63 -4.68
C VAL A 24 -3.52 -15.86 -5.93
N GLY A 25 -2.24 -15.64 -6.11
CA GLY A 25 -1.74 -14.90 -7.27
C GLY A 25 -0.41 -15.42 -7.78
N PRO A 26 -0.03 -15.01 -9.00
CA PRO A 26 1.16 -15.50 -9.66
C PRO A 26 2.45 -15.08 -8.95
N VAL A 27 3.42 -15.98 -8.96
CA VAL A 27 4.80 -15.69 -8.57
C VAL A 27 5.67 -15.86 -9.81
N ASP A 28 6.23 -14.75 -10.25
CA ASP A 28 7.18 -14.70 -11.35
C ASP A 28 8.60 -14.49 -10.81
N ASP A 29 9.61 -14.47 -11.68
CA ASP A 29 11.00 -14.19 -11.31
C ASP A 29 11.16 -12.75 -10.81
N VAL A 30 11.14 -12.58 -9.49
CA VAL A 30 11.20 -11.26 -8.82
C VAL A 30 12.57 -10.62 -9.02
N ILE A 31 12.60 -9.36 -9.40
CA ILE A 31 13.84 -8.57 -9.45
C ILE A 31 14.27 -8.28 -8.00
N LEU A 32 15.47 -8.75 -7.63
CA LEU A 32 16.08 -8.50 -6.32
C LEU A 32 17.00 -7.28 -6.35
N ARG A 33 17.74 -7.09 -7.47
CA ARG A 33 18.59 -5.93 -7.67
C ARG A 33 18.43 -5.41 -9.10
N ARG A 34 18.30 -4.10 -9.21
CA ARG A 34 18.10 -3.43 -10.50
C ARG A 34 19.32 -3.55 -11.39
N GLY A 35 19.09 -3.86 -12.66
CA GLY A 35 20.09 -3.73 -13.71
C GLY A 35 20.13 -2.30 -14.28
N GLY A 36 21.04 -2.04 -15.19
CA GLY A 36 21.14 -0.79 -15.93
C GLY A 36 22.59 -0.37 -16.16
N ASN A 37 22.77 0.78 -16.80
CA ASN A 37 24.08 1.39 -16.95
C ASN A 37 24.52 2.02 -15.62
N LEU A 38 25.80 1.86 -15.26
CA LEU A 38 26.35 2.41 -14.01
C LEU A 38 26.19 3.93 -13.86
N ASN A 39 25.88 4.63 -14.96
CA ASN A 39 25.60 6.07 -14.97
C ASN A 39 24.13 6.41 -14.68
N GLN A 40 23.26 5.41 -14.52
CA GLN A 40 21.87 5.63 -14.11
C GLN A 40 21.77 5.61 -12.58
N ALA A 41 21.13 6.60 -12.01
CA ALA A 41 21.07 6.82 -10.56
C ALA A 41 20.53 5.65 -9.72
N GLN A 42 19.89 4.67 -10.32
CA GLN A 42 19.31 3.50 -9.64
C GLN A 42 19.91 2.15 -10.12
N ALA A 43 20.97 2.18 -10.92
CA ALA A 43 21.61 0.93 -11.36
C ALA A 43 22.37 0.28 -10.19
N GLY A 44 22.03 -0.96 -9.89
CA GLY A 44 22.63 -1.71 -8.80
C GLY A 44 21.93 -1.56 -7.45
N ASP A 45 20.89 -0.73 -7.33
CA ASP A 45 20.09 -0.63 -6.13
C ASP A 45 19.26 -1.89 -5.90
N TRP A 46 19.00 -2.19 -4.63
CA TRP A 46 18.05 -3.22 -4.27
C TRP A 46 16.65 -2.87 -4.79
N ALA A 47 15.96 -3.86 -5.32
CA ALA A 47 14.61 -3.64 -5.82
C ALA A 47 13.63 -3.47 -4.65
N TYR A 48 12.59 -2.68 -4.86
CA TYR A 48 11.56 -2.39 -3.86
C TYR A 48 11.00 -3.64 -3.19
N ASN A 49 10.66 -4.68 -3.98
CA ASN A 49 10.08 -5.90 -3.42
C ASN A 49 11.01 -6.63 -2.44
N LEU A 50 12.33 -6.59 -2.67
CA LEU A 50 13.26 -7.15 -1.69
C LEU A 50 13.41 -6.24 -0.47
N ALA A 51 13.57 -4.94 -0.69
CA ALA A 51 13.79 -3.98 0.39
C ALA A 51 12.61 -3.98 1.39
N VAL A 52 11.37 -3.87 0.88
CA VAL A 52 10.19 -3.85 1.75
C VAL A 52 10.01 -5.14 2.54
N VAL A 53 10.26 -6.30 1.93
CA VAL A 53 10.12 -7.60 2.63
C VAL A 53 11.18 -7.77 3.72
N VAL A 54 12.42 -7.34 3.45
CA VAL A 54 13.50 -7.40 4.45
C VAL A 54 13.23 -6.42 5.57
N ASP A 55 12.88 -5.16 5.25
CA ASP A 55 12.62 -4.12 6.24
C ASP A 55 11.44 -4.49 7.14
N ASP A 56 10.35 -4.99 6.56
CA ASP A 56 9.16 -5.45 7.30
C ASP A 56 9.51 -6.64 8.20
N GLY A 57 10.25 -7.63 7.68
CA GLY A 57 10.66 -8.81 8.43
C GLY A 57 11.59 -8.46 9.61
N GLU A 58 12.61 -7.60 9.39
CA GLU A 58 13.54 -7.16 10.44
C GLU A 58 12.86 -6.29 11.51
N GLN A 59 11.80 -5.55 11.13
CA GLN A 59 11.03 -4.73 12.06
C GLN A 59 9.89 -5.50 12.75
N GLY A 60 9.65 -6.75 12.39
CA GLY A 60 8.60 -7.58 12.96
C GLY A 60 7.19 -7.09 12.60
N ILE A 61 7.02 -6.57 11.37
CA ILE A 61 5.73 -6.13 10.87
C ILE A 61 4.84 -7.35 10.63
N ASP A 62 3.71 -7.41 11.30
CA ASP A 62 2.72 -8.47 11.23
C ASP A 62 1.50 -8.13 10.35
N GLN A 63 1.29 -6.83 10.04
CA GLN A 63 0.20 -6.37 9.19
C GLN A 63 0.65 -5.26 8.22
N VAL A 64 0.34 -5.41 6.93
CA VAL A 64 0.67 -4.45 5.86
C VAL A 64 -0.61 -3.82 5.32
N VAL A 65 -0.84 -2.54 5.67
CA VAL A 65 -1.97 -1.74 5.17
C VAL A 65 -1.51 -0.88 3.99
N ARG A 66 -2.14 -1.06 2.82
CA ARG A 66 -1.76 -0.32 1.60
C ARG A 66 -2.89 -0.26 0.57
N GLY A 67 -2.71 0.51 -0.50
CA GLY A 67 -3.68 0.58 -1.59
C GLY A 67 -3.88 -0.74 -2.32
N ASP A 68 -5.10 -1.01 -2.76
CA ASP A 68 -5.51 -2.23 -3.44
C ASP A 68 -4.88 -2.42 -4.83
N ASP A 69 -4.29 -1.37 -5.40
CA ASP A 69 -3.47 -1.46 -6.62
C ASP A 69 -2.20 -2.32 -6.44
N LEU A 70 -1.82 -2.63 -5.21
CA LEU A 70 -0.68 -3.49 -4.88
C LEU A 70 -1.08 -4.94 -4.52
N THR A 71 -2.35 -5.30 -4.57
CA THR A 71 -2.83 -6.64 -4.24
C THR A 71 -2.12 -7.73 -5.07
N PHE A 72 -1.91 -7.47 -6.36
CA PHE A 72 -1.26 -8.42 -7.26
C PHE A 72 0.22 -8.71 -6.93
N SER A 73 0.89 -7.82 -6.18
CA SER A 73 2.29 -8.01 -5.79
C SER A 73 2.45 -8.74 -4.46
N ALA A 74 1.38 -8.84 -3.66
CA ALA A 74 1.42 -9.48 -2.35
C ALA A 74 1.86 -10.97 -2.39
N PRO A 75 1.39 -11.81 -3.33
CA PRO A 75 1.84 -13.20 -3.43
C PRO A 75 3.36 -13.34 -3.64
N ALA A 76 3.94 -12.54 -4.52
CA ALA A 76 5.38 -12.58 -4.78
C ALA A 76 6.20 -12.08 -3.59
N GLN A 77 5.73 -11.07 -2.87
CA GLN A 77 6.37 -10.56 -1.64
C GLN A 77 6.28 -11.57 -0.50
N ALA A 78 5.12 -12.20 -0.31
CA ALA A 78 4.94 -13.24 0.70
C ALA A 78 5.79 -14.49 0.42
N TYR A 79 5.91 -14.90 -0.85
CA TYR A 79 6.82 -15.96 -1.23
C TYR A 79 8.28 -15.60 -0.93
N LEU A 80 8.68 -14.36 -1.19
CA LEU A 80 10.02 -13.87 -0.87
C LEU A 80 10.27 -13.86 0.65
N ALA A 81 9.30 -13.43 1.46
CA ALA A 81 9.35 -13.50 2.91
C ALA A 81 9.56 -14.95 3.40
N HIS A 82 8.79 -15.89 2.84
CA HIS A 82 8.94 -17.32 3.14
C HIS A 82 10.36 -17.84 2.83
N LEU A 83 10.93 -17.49 1.67
CA LEU A 83 12.29 -17.91 1.31
C LEU A 83 13.37 -17.30 2.22
N LEU A 84 13.13 -16.13 2.78
CA LEU A 84 14.03 -15.45 3.72
C LEU A 84 13.83 -15.92 5.17
N GLY A 85 12.82 -16.75 5.45
CA GLY A 85 12.52 -17.27 6.77
C GLY A 85 11.76 -16.28 7.66
N TYR A 86 11.13 -15.25 7.07
CA TYR A 86 10.23 -14.35 7.78
C TYR A 86 8.81 -14.90 7.83
N GLU A 87 8.07 -14.54 8.86
CA GLU A 87 6.63 -14.79 8.93
C GLU A 87 5.90 -13.93 7.88
N GLN A 88 4.84 -14.49 7.30
CA GLN A 88 4.02 -13.78 6.33
C GLN A 88 3.09 -12.82 7.08
N PRO A 89 3.10 -11.49 6.77
CA PRO A 89 2.18 -10.55 7.36
C PRO A 89 0.74 -10.78 6.85
N GLU A 90 -0.25 -10.32 7.62
CA GLU A 90 -1.60 -10.12 7.10
C GLU A 90 -1.61 -8.90 6.19
N TYR A 91 -2.23 -9.02 5.01
CA TYR A 91 -2.40 -7.87 4.13
C TYR A 91 -3.77 -7.21 4.35
N VAL A 92 -3.80 -5.89 4.25
CA VAL A 92 -5.03 -5.09 4.30
C VAL A 92 -5.00 -4.15 3.10
N HIS A 93 -5.57 -4.58 1.98
CA HIS A 93 -5.65 -3.76 0.78
C HIS A 93 -6.89 -2.87 0.84
N VAL A 94 -6.66 -1.55 0.97
CA VAL A 94 -7.71 -0.55 1.08
C VAL A 94 -7.97 0.15 -0.26
N PRO A 95 -9.20 0.65 -0.50
CA PRO A 95 -9.54 1.38 -1.72
C PRO A 95 -8.65 2.60 -1.93
N LEU A 96 -8.43 2.95 -3.20
CA LEU A 96 -7.63 4.11 -3.57
C LEU A 96 -8.40 5.42 -3.40
N VAL A 97 -7.65 6.50 -3.22
CA VAL A 97 -8.12 7.84 -3.48
C VAL A 97 -7.89 8.17 -4.95
N VAL A 98 -8.95 8.55 -5.66
CA VAL A 98 -8.93 8.86 -7.08
C VAL A 98 -9.36 10.29 -7.34
N ASN A 99 -8.96 10.86 -8.48
CA ASN A 99 -9.46 12.14 -8.95
C ASN A 99 -10.85 12.01 -9.62
N GLY A 100 -11.46 13.12 -10.06
CA GLY A 100 -12.76 13.12 -10.69
C GLY A 100 -12.86 12.34 -12.00
N GLU A 101 -11.72 11.92 -12.59
CA GLU A 101 -11.64 11.07 -13.77
C GLU A 101 -11.42 9.57 -13.41
N GLY A 102 -11.47 9.22 -12.12
CA GLY A 102 -11.25 7.85 -11.65
C GLY A 102 -9.78 7.40 -11.67
N ARG A 103 -8.83 8.31 -11.89
CA ARG A 103 -7.39 7.98 -11.85
C ARG A 103 -6.85 8.15 -10.43
N ARG A 104 -5.96 7.24 -10.02
CA ARG A 104 -5.26 7.32 -8.73
C ARG A 104 -4.67 8.71 -8.53
N LEU A 105 -4.95 9.32 -7.39
CA LEU A 105 -4.36 10.59 -7.00
C LEU A 105 -2.84 10.44 -6.81
N ALA A 106 -2.06 11.21 -7.55
CA ALA A 106 -0.62 11.12 -7.56
C ALA A 106 0.02 12.51 -7.40
N LYS A 107 1.29 12.57 -7.00
CA LYS A 107 2.04 13.83 -6.81
C LYS A 107 2.01 14.78 -8.01
N ARG A 108 1.89 14.24 -9.22
CA ARG A 108 1.76 15.02 -10.46
C ARG A 108 0.42 15.74 -10.62
N ASP A 109 -0.60 15.31 -9.88
CA ASP A 109 -1.95 15.90 -9.92
C ASP A 109 -2.09 17.07 -8.94
N GLY A 110 -0.96 17.56 -8.39
CA GLY A 110 -0.87 18.53 -7.31
C GLY A 110 -0.65 17.83 -5.96
N ALA A 111 0.29 18.31 -5.18
CA ALA A 111 0.53 17.76 -3.85
C ALA A 111 -0.59 18.23 -2.92
N VAL A 112 -1.61 17.41 -2.71
CA VAL A 112 -2.61 17.65 -1.65
C VAL A 112 -1.99 17.24 -0.32
N THR A 113 -1.64 18.19 0.51
CA THR A 113 -1.11 17.94 1.85
C THR A 113 -2.07 18.48 2.90
N LEU A 114 -2.10 17.86 4.08
CA LEU A 114 -2.89 18.38 5.20
C LEU A 114 -2.58 19.85 5.49
N ARG A 115 -1.30 20.25 5.36
CA ARG A 115 -0.85 21.64 5.56
C ARG A 115 -1.49 22.60 4.54
N GLU A 116 -1.68 22.18 3.31
CA GLU A 116 -2.32 23.01 2.28
C GLU A 116 -3.83 23.06 2.50
N MET A 117 -4.46 21.92 2.78
CA MET A 117 -5.89 21.85 3.07
C MET A 117 -6.27 22.74 4.26
N THR A 118 -5.44 22.75 5.32
CA THR A 118 -5.72 23.54 6.54
C THR A 118 -5.35 25.03 6.44
N ARG A 119 -4.78 25.49 5.34
CA ARG A 119 -4.62 26.93 5.08
C ARG A 119 -5.92 27.62 4.69
N GLU A 120 -6.80 26.89 4.03
CA GLU A 120 -8.04 27.43 3.46
C GLU A 120 -9.28 26.94 4.21
N ARG A 121 -9.13 25.89 5.01
CA ARG A 121 -10.24 25.21 5.70
C ARG A 121 -9.89 24.95 7.18
N PRO A 122 -10.84 24.99 8.12
CA PRO A 122 -10.61 24.56 9.50
C PRO A 122 -10.13 23.10 9.57
N VAL A 123 -9.30 22.79 10.56
CA VAL A 123 -8.76 21.42 10.76
C VAL A 123 -9.90 20.40 10.92
N GLU A 124 -10.94 20.78 11.65
CA GLU A 124 -12.13 19.95 11.89
C GLU A 124 -12.84 19.57 10.58
N ALA A 125 -12.93 20.51 9.63
CA ALA A 125 -13.54 20.24 8.33
C ALA A 125 -12.67 19.27 7.48
N VAL A 126 -11.35 19.37 7.58
CA VAL A 126 -10.42 18.47 6.89
C VAL A 126 -10.47 17.06 7.52
N VAL A 127 -10.46 16.98 8.85
CA VAL A 127 -10.60 15.71 9.57
C VAL A 127 -11.94 15.07 9.26
N GLY A 128 -13.03 15.88 9.26
CA GLY A 128 -14.38 15.39 8.94
C GLY A 128 -14.51 14.79 7.55
N GLU A 129 -13.84 15.39 6.55
CA GLU A 129 -13.82 14.85 5.19
C GLU A 129 -13.07 13.52 5.11
N ILE A 130 -11.90 13.43 5.76
CA ILE A 130 -11.12 12.19 5.83
C ILE A 130 -11.92 11.13 6.60
N ALA A 131 -12.51 11.46 7.73
CA ALA A 131 -13.33 10.56 8.52
C ALA A 131 -14.51 10.01 7.71
N ALA A 132 -15.21 10.87 6.97
CA ALA A 132 -16.30 10.45 6.09
C ALA A 132 -15.84 9.50 5.00
N SER A 133 -14.64 9.72 4.43
CA SER A 133 -14.07 8.84 3.38
C SER A 133 -13.76 7.43 3.85
N ILE A 134 -13.56 7.23 5.15
CA ILE A 134 -13.31 5.92 5.76
C ILE A 134 -14.48 5.37 6.57
N GLY A 135 -15.69 5.90 6.33
CA GLY A 135 -16.92 5.37 6.92
C GLY A 135 -17.37 5.96 8.24
N CYS A 136 -16.74 7.07 8.69
CA CYS A 136 -17.08 7.76 9.94
C CYS A 136 -17.66 9.18 9.67
N PRO A 137 -18.82 9.32 9.01
CA PRO A 137 -19.40 10.63 8.74
C PRO A 137 -19.84 11.33 10.04
N GLY A 138 -19.61 12.64 10.12
CA GLY A 138 -19.96 13.46 11.28
C GLY A 138 -18.92 13.51 12.39
N VAL A 139 -17.80 12.81 12.24
CA VAL A 139 -16.64 12.88 13.11
C VAL A 139 -15.72 13.97 12.60
N ASP A 140 -15.30 14.91 13.44
CA ASP A 140 -14.45 16.05 13.07
C ASP A 140 -13.17 16.18 13.90
N SER A 141 -12.89 15.21 14.78
CA SER A 141 -11.67 15.14 15.56
C SER A 141 -11.00 13.77 15.48
N VAL A 142 -9.64 13.77 15.53
CA VAL A 142 -8.84 12.52 15.50
C VAL A 142 -9.14 11.64 16.71
N GLY A 143 -9.38 12.26 17.90
CA GLY A 143 -9.69 11.50 19.11
C GLY A 143 -11.02 10.74 19.00
N GLU A 144 -12.02 11.38 18.42
CA GLU A 144 -13.32 10.76 18.17
C GLU A 144 -13.24 9.69 17.07
N LEU A 145 -12.46 9.97 16.00
CA LEU A 145 -12.22 9.01 14.95
C LEU A 145 -11.58 7.71 15.46
N LEU A 146 -10.60 7.79 16.36
CA LEU A 146 -9.97 6.62 16.96
C LEU A 146 -10.95 5.75 17.77
N THR A 147 -12.03 6.33 18.30
CA THR A 147 -13.04 5.60 19.06
C THR A 147 -14.17 5.04 18.22
N GLN A 148 -14.43 5.62 17.05
CA GLN A 148 -15.55 5.25 16.18
C GLN A 148 -15.14 4.44 14.95
N PHE A 149 -13.87 4.47 14.57
CA PHE A 149 -13.40 3.75 13.39
C PHE A 149 -13.53 2.23 13.58
N ASP A 150 -14.25 1.62 12.67
CA ASP A 150 -14.36 0.17 12.54
C ASP A 150 -13.75 -0.26 11.19
N PRO A 151 -12.62 -0.99 11.19
CA PRO A 151 -12.03 -1.51 9.97
C PRO A 151 -13.01 -2.34 9.13
N GLY A 152 -13.92 -3.08 9.78
CA GLY A 152 -14.93 -3.89 9.09
C GLY A 152 -15.96 -3.06 8.32
N ALA A 153 -16.17 -1.80 8.71
CA ALA A 153 -17.10 -0.87 8.08
C ALA A 153 -16.46 0.03 7.02
N LEU A 154 -15.16 -0.14 6.70
CA LEU A 154 -14.49 0.66 5.67
C LEU A 154 -15.20 0.54 4.32
N PRO A 155 -15.56 1.66 3.65
CA PRO A 155 -16.11 1.64 2.30
C PRO A 155 -15.18 0.88 1.34
N ARG A 156 -15.75 0.12 0.41
CA ARG A 156 -15.00 -0.75 -0.53
C ARG A 156 -14.77 -0.09 -1.87
N GLU A 157 -15.45 1.02 -2.14
CA GLU A 157 -15.30 1.79 -3.37
C GLU A 157 -14.19 2.83 -3.24
N PRO A 158 -13.48 3.15 -4.33
CA PRO A 158 -12.51 4.22 -4.34
C PRO A 158 -13.13 5.56 -3.93
N TRP A 159 -12.44 6.31 -3.08
CA TRP A 159 -12.91 7.64 -2.72
C TRP A 159 -12.50 8.68 -3.77
N VAL A 160 -13.49 9.43 -4.27
CA VAL A 160 -13.25 10.47 -5.28
C VAL A 160 -12.92 11.79 -4.58
N TRP A 161 -11.65 12.20 -4.68
CA TRP A 161 -11.20 13.51 -4.25
C TRP A 161 -11.67 14.59 -5.23
N ARG A 162 -12.34 15.61 -4.72
CA ARG A 162 -12.93 16.68 -5.53
C ARG A 162 -12.22 18.05 -5.41
N GLY A 163 -11.14 18.12 -4.63
CA GLY A 163 -10.41 19.37 -4.39
C GLY A 163 -10.93 20.16 -3.21
#